data_e0151951564480042f61195bfdfead70
#
_entry.id   e0151951564480042f61195bfdfead70
#
_cell.length_a   1.000
_cell.length_b   1.000
_cell.length_c   1.000
_cell.angle_alpha   90.00
_cell.angle_beta   90.00
_cell.angle_gamma   90.00
#
_symmetry.space_group_name_H-M   'P 1'
#
loop_
_entity.id
_entity.type
_entity.pdbx_description
1 polymer ?
#
loop_
_entity_poly.entity_id
_entity_poly.type
_entity_poly.pdbx_seq_one_letter_code
_entity_poly.pdbx_strand_id
1 'polypeptide(L)'
;MKHLAVLGCFLLLAPKGYGQEVQWASKVIQFSSELTPVQYSANQILGKPNVLPAGGQNPNAWTPDKPKRTETIKLGFDKPIQVQQVAIAESHNPGGLARLFLYDESGKEYLARTFSPRATPQQSRMMSIMMEKTAYKVAAVKLEFDGAALPDYFSIDAVAIADVNFPIIPTVSTPELLASGILVEKLDEKVNSEYKELNPLLSPDGKVLYFSRSNHPENVGGVNDKEDIWYSELGPDGKWTIAKNMGPEFNNEFPNFVNAVSSATPDGRSVLLILGNQYKENGKMIAGVSVSNNINGKWSAPKSLKIEDDYNFNEKANYFLTNTRKALLMSVEREDSQ
;
A
#
# COMPACT_ATOMS: atom_id res chain seq x y z
N MET A 1 -35.74 48.86 48.18
CA MET A 1 -35.96 47.42 47.87
C MET A 1 -34.84 47.00 46.88
N LYS A 2 -33.87 46.20 47.38
CA LYS A 2 -32.72 45.77 46.60
C LYS A 2 -33.05 44.34 46.11
N HIS A 3 -33.16 44.13 44.79
CA HIS A 3 -33.31 42.81 44.19
C HIS A 3 -31.93 42.15 44.06
N LEU A 4 -31.75 41.05 44.79
CA LEU A 4 -30.57 40.18 44.68
C LEU A 4 -30.85 39.16 43.58
N ALA A 5 -30.13 39.21 42.44
CA ALA A 5 -30.18 38.21 41.39
C ALA A 5 -29.18 37.09 41.75
N VAL A 6 -29.68 35.91 42.01
CA VAL A 6 -28.91 34.68 42.18
C VAL A 6 -28.60 34.11 40.81
N LEU A 7 -27.36 34.19 40.37
CA LEU A 7 -26.87 33.58 39.11
C LEU A 7 -26.55 32.10 39.40
N GLY A 8 -27.44 31.22 39.04
CA GLY A 8 -27.22 29.78 39.12
C GLY A 8 -26.25 29.31 38.04
N CYS A 9 -25.03 28.92 38.44
CA CYS A 9 -24.04 28.30 37.56
C CYS A 9 -24.44 26.84 37.31
N PHE A 10 -25.08 26.57 36.18
CA PHE A 10 -25.29 25.19 35.69
C PHE A 10 -23.96 24.65 35.12
N LEU A 11 -23.28 23.83 35.91
CA LEU A 11 -22.19 22.99 35.38
C LEU A 11 -22.84 21.93 34.47
N LEU A 12 -22.76 22.15 33.17
CA LEU A 12 -23.01 21.11 32.16
C LEU A 12 -21.84 20.12 32.24
N LEU A 13 -22.05 19.03 32.99
CA LEU A 13 -21.22 17.83 32.86
C LEU A 13 -21.44 17.28 31.45
N ALA A 14 -20.54 17.61 30.52
CA ALA A 14 -20.51 16.93 29.24
C ALA A 14 -20.32 15.42 29.51
N PRO A 15 -21.15 14.53 28.96
CA PRO A 15 -20.90 13.12 29.08
C PRO A 15 -19.55 12.84 28.48
N LYS A 16 -18.62 12.20 29.22
CA LYS A 16 -17.42 11.61 28.67
C LYS A 16 -17.89 10.62 27.59
N GLY A 17 -17.76 11.01 26.33
CA GLY A 17 -17.98 10.10 25.23
C GLY A 17 -16.99 8.95 25.44
N TYR A 18 -17.50 7.77 25.73
CA TYR A 18 -16.70 6.55 25.67
C TYR A 18 -16.36 6.35 24.21
N GLY A 19 -15.17 6.85 23.81
CA GLY A 19 -14.62 6.57 22.51
C GLY A 19 -14.48 5.05 22.36
N GLN A 20 -14.87 4.52 21.22
CA GLN A 20 -14.60 3.14 20.83
C GLN A 20 -13.14 2.83 21.04
N GLU A 21 -12.80 1.88 21.92
CA GLU A 21 -11.42 1.44 22.11
C GLU A 21 -11.16 0.24 21.22
N VAL A 22 -10.51 0.50 20.08
CA VAL A 22 -10.01 -0.51 19.16
C VAL A 22 -8.48 -0.54 19.27
N GLN A 23 -7.94 -1.71 19.57
CA GLN A 23 -6.50 -1.91 19.60
C GLN A 23 -6.10 -2.97 18.60
N TRP A 24 -5.12 -2.65 17.75
CA TRP A 24 -4.47 -3.58 16.85
C TRP A 24 -3.32 -4.26 17.58
N ALA A 25 -3.02 -5.50 17.20
CA ALA A 25 -1.88 -6.23 17.76
C ALA A 25 -0.60 -5.39 17.64
N SER A 26 0.17 -5.31 18.73
CA SER A 26 1.40 -4.50 18.82
C SER A 26 2.65 -5.35 18.99
N LYS A 27 2.48 -6.63 19.28
CA LYS A 27 3.61 -7.57 19.43
C LYS A 27 3.21 -8.99 19.07
N VAL A 28 4.13 -9.73 18.47
CA VAL A 28 4.07 -11.17 18.32
C VAL A 28 4.68 -11.80 19.56
N ILE A 29 3.92 -12.68 20.23
CA ILE A 29 4.37 -13.39 21.42
C ILE A 29 4.93 -14.76 21.03
N GLN A 30 4.21 -15.45 20.12
CA GLN A 30 4.56 -16.78 19.63
C GLN A 30 3.90 -17.03 18.29
N PHE A 31 4.56 -17.76 17.43
CA PHE A 31 4.02 -18.28 16.16
C PHE A 31 4.61 -19.64 15.83
N SER A 32 3.93 -20.41 15.01
CA SER A 32 4.36 -21.76 14.59
C SER A 32 5.34 -21.71 13.43
N SER A 33 5.07 -20.91 12.42
CA SER A 33 5.92 -20.78 11.24
C SER A 33 5.68 -19.44 10.54
N GLU A 34 6.61 -19.05 9.67
CA GLU A 34 6.51 -17.91 8.76
C GLU A 34 7.22 -18.22 7.44
N LEU A 35 6.73 -17.69 6.33
CA LEU A 35 7.27 -18.02 5.01
C LEU A 35 8.68 -17.49 4.83
N THR A 36 8.95 -16.26 5.30
CA THR A 36 10.29 -15.66 5.37
C THR A 36 10.40 -14.75 6.60
N PRO A 37 11.60 -14.47 7.10
CA PRO A 37 11.78 -13.71 8.35
C PRO A 37 11.52 -12.19 8.22
N VAL A 38 11.33 -11.68 7.00
CA VAL A 38 11.08 -10.25 6.72
C VAL A 38 9.74 -10.06 6.04
N GLN A 39 9.65 -10.42 4.76
CA GLN A 39 8.39 -10.45 4.02
C GLN A 39 7.58 -11.66 4.45
N TYR A 40 6.25 -11.55 4.51
CA TYR A 40 5.36 -12.64 4.95
C TYR A 40 5.62 -13.12 6.39
N SER A 41 6.42 -12.39 7.17
CA SER A 41 6.79 -12.76 8.54
C SER A 41 5.62 -12.58 9.50
N ALA A 42 5.73 -13.19 10.68
CA ALA A 42 4.74 -13.03 11.75
C ALA A 42 4.60 -11.56 12.20
N ASN A 43 5.63 -10.74 12.07
CA ASN A 43 5.58 -9.33 12.41
C ASN A 43 4.74 -8.50 11.44
N GLN A 44 4.46 -8.98 10.24
CA GLN A 44 3.60 -8.28 9.27
C GLN A 44 2.13 -8.19 9.71
N ILE A 45 1.72 -8.97 10.72
CA ILE A 45 0.36 -8.94 11.29
C ILE A 45 0.14 -7.76 12.27
N LEU A 46 1.20 -7.01 12.58
CA LEU A 46 1.17 -5.95 13.59
C LEU A 46 0.63 -4.63 13.04
N GLY A 47 -0.12 -3.93 13.87
CA GLY A 47 -0.71 -2.64 13.51
C GLY A 47 -2.02 -2.77 12.73
N LYS A 48 -2.42 -1.68 12.08
CA LYS A 48 -3.64 -1.63 11.25
C LYS A 48 -3.44 -2.42 9.96
N PRO A 49 -4.51 -2.99 9.39
CA PRO A 49 -4.40 -3.67 8.10
C PRO A 49 -3.89 -2.71 7.02
N ASN A 50 -2.97 -3.21 6.20
CA ASN A 50 -2.37 -2.45 5.10
C ASN A 50 -2.47 -3.20 3.75
N VAL A 51 -2.94 -4.44 3.75
CA VAL A 51 -3.28 -5.22 2.55
C VAL A 51 -4.76 -5.15 2.23
N LEU A 52 -5.64 -5.15 3.24
CA LEU A 52 -7.07 -4.87 3.04
C LEU A 52 -7.31 -3.38 2.77
N PRO A 53 -8.30 -3.02 1.95
CA PRO A 53 -9.34 -3.87 1.34
C PRO A 53 -8.93 -4.58 0.05
N ALA A 54 -7.79 -4.30 -0.56
CA ALA A 54 -7.38 -4.90 -1.83
C ALA A 54 -7.26 -6.43 -1.75
N GLY A 55 -6.66 -6.93 -0.68
CA GLY A 55 -6.47 -8.36 -0.46
C GLY A 55 -5.45 -9.00 -1.39
N GLY A 56 -5.39 -10.34 -1.35
CA GLY A 56 -4.46 -11.15 -2.12
C GLY A 56 -3.22 -11.58 -1.33
N GLN A 57 -2.41 -12.41 -1.95
CA GLN A 57 -1.11 -12.79 -1.38
C GLN A 57 -0.17 -11.59 -1.44
N ASN A 58 0.29 -11.11 -0.29
CA ASN A 58 1.05 -9.87 -0.19
C ASN A 58 2.14 -10.02 0.87
N PRO A 59 3.38 -9.55 0.60
CA PRO A 59 4.50 -9.65 1.55
C PRO A 59 4.28 -8.92 2.88
N ASN A 60 3.31 -8.00 2.95
CA ASN A 60 2.94 -7.28 4.16
C ASN A 60 1.89 -8.00 5.02
N ALA A 61 1.66 -9.28 4.81
CA ALA A 61 0.77 -10.11 5.63
C ALA A 61 1.48 -11.38 6.09
N TRP A 62 1.24 -11.80 7.33
CA TRP A 62 1.77 -13.07 7.83
C TRP A 62 1.25 -14.24 7.00
N THR A 63 2.17 -15.05 6.51
CA THR A 63 1.92 -16.28 5.75
C THR A 63 2.78 -17.41 6.32
N PRO A 64 2.22 -18.59 6.61
CA PRO A 64 2.98 -19.74 7.09
C PRO A 64 4.05 -20.24 6.11
N ASP A 65 5.04 -20.99 6.59
CA ASP A 65 6.13 -21.57 5.78
C ASP A 65 5.64 -22.59 4.74
N LYS A 66 4.53 -23.29 5.02
CA LYS A 66 3.93 -24.32 4.16
C LYS A 66 2.41 -24.25 4.19
N PRO A 67 1.76 -24.53 3.05
CA PRO A 67 0.30 -24.65 3.02
C PRO A 67 -0.17 -25.93 3.70
N LYS A 68 -1.46 -26.03 3.95
CA LYS A 68 -2.19 -27.24 4.39
C LYS A 68 -1.72 -27.82 5.72
N ARG A 69 -1.22 -26.98 6.62
CA ARG A 69 -0.81 -27.36 7.98
C ARG A 69 -1.66 -26.63 9.01
N THR A 70 -1.66 -27.16 10.23
CA THR A 70 -2.17 -26.44 11.39
C THR A 70 -1.16 -25.41 11.82
N GLU A 71 -1.57 -24.15 11.92
CA GLU A 71 -0.71 -23.02 12.26
C GLU A 71 -1.29 -22.24 13.44
N THR A 72 -0.40 -21.66 14.23
CA THR A 72 -0.79 -20.88 15.41
C THR A 72 -0.05 -19.57 15.48
N ILE A 73 -0.73 -18.53 15.96
CA ILE A 73 -0.08 -17.27 16.29
C ILE A 73 -0.69 -16.67 17.55
N LYS A 74 0.17 -16.21 18.48
CA LYS A 74 -0.21 -15.50 19.71
C LYS A 74 0.28 -14.08 19.65
N LEU A 75 -0.67 -13.14 19.82
CA LEU A 75 -0.47 -11.71 19.65
C LEU A 75 -0.79 -10.97 20.95
N GLY A 76 -0.02 -9.95 21.27
CA GLY A 76 -0.25 -9.07 22.41
C GLY A 76 -0.70 -7.68 22.00
N PHE A 77 -1.31 -6.99 22.95
CA PHE A 77 -1.83 -5.63 22.82
C PHE A 77 -1.17 -4.70 23.84
N ASP A 78 -1.09 -3.40 23.54
CA ASP A 78 -0.42 -2.43 24.41
C ASP A 78 -1.14 -2.27 25.73
N LYS A 79 -2.48 -2.31 25.70
CA LYS A 79 -3.31 -2.07 26.88
C LYS A 79 -4.38 -3.16 27.01
N PRO A 80 -4.41 -3.88 28.12
CA PRO A 80 -5.46 -4.86 28.37
C PRO A 80 -6.83 -4.21 28.52
N ILE A 81 -7.83 -4.70 27.75
CA ILE A 81 -9.22 -4.19 27.78
C ILE A 81 -10.22 -5.33 27.92
N GLN A 82 -11.42 -5.02 28.39
CA GLN A 82 -12.55 -5.96 28.30
C GLN A 82 -13.03 -5.98 26.84
N VAL A 83 -13.15 -7.18 26.26
CA VAL A 83 -13.37 -7.40 24.83
C VAL A 83 -14.81 -7.80 24.55
N GLN A 84 -15.41 -7.20 23.52
CA GLN A 84 -16.67 -7.62 22.90
C GLN A 84 -16.48 -8.08 21.45
N GLN A 85 -15.32 -7.81 20.86
CA GLN A 85 -15.00 -8.20 19.51
C GLN A 85 -13.51 -8.53 19.35
N VAL A 86 -13.24 -9.61 18.60
CA VAL A 86 -11.95 -9.83 17.96
C VAL A 86 -12.14 -9.72 16.45
N ALA A 87 -11.35 -8.89 15.79
CA ALA A 87 -11.39 -8.72 14.35
C ALA A 87 -10.11 -9.24 13.72
N ILE A 88 -10.24 -9.98 12.62
CA ILE A 88 -9.13 -10.60 11.88
C ILE A 88 -9.22 -10.19 10.42
N ALA A 89 -8.17 -9.55 9.93
CA ALA A 89 -8.00 -9.20 8.53
C ALA A 89 -7.38 -10.38 7.78
N GLU A 90 -8.23 -11.21 7.18
CA GLU A 90 -7.80 -12.33 6.34
C GLU A 90 -7.58 -11.81 4.91
N SER A 91 -6.32 -11.60 4.50
CA SER A 91 -6.00 -10.99 3.20
C SER A 91 -5.96 -11.98 2.04
N HIS A 92 -5.72 -13.25 2.30
CA HIS A 92 -5.64 -14.29 1.27
C HIS A 92 -6.19 -15.62 1.77
N ASN A 93 -6.96 -16.32 0.94
CA ASN A 93 -7.60 -17.61 1.22
C ASN A 93 -8.25 -17.66 2.62
N PRO A 94 -9.25 -16.82 2.91
CA PRO A 94 -9.89 -16.75 4.22
C PRO A 94 -10.69 -18.00 4.57
N GLY A 95 -10.88 -18.24 5.89
CA GLY A 95 -11.73 -19.31 6.39
C GLY A 95 -11.01 -20.44 7.13
N GLY A 96 -9.71 -20.32 7.34
CA GLY A 96 -8.89 -21.32 8.04
C GLY A 96 -8.96 -21.29 9.57
N LEU A 97 -9.58 -20.27 10.19
CA LEU A 97 -9.63 -20.15 11.63
C LEU A 97 -10.38 -21.33 12.26
N ALA A 98 -9.72 -22.06 13.17
CA ALA A 98 -10.25 -23.21 13.89
C ALA A 98 -10.62 -22.87 15.34
N ARG A 99 -9.73 -22.17 16.07
CA ARG A 99 -9.94 -21.82 17.47
C ARG A 99 -9.42 -20.40 17.78
N LEU A 100 -10.16 -19.70 18.64
CA LEU A 100 -9.77 -18.40 19.21
C LEU A 100 -9.64 -18.56 20.73
N PHE A 101 -8.48 -18.18 21.26
CA PHE A 101 -8.23 -18.10 22.69
C PHE A 101 -7.92 -16.69 23.11
N LEU A 102 -8.38 -16.29 24.27
CA LEU A 102 -8.09 -15.03 24.94
C LEU A 102 -7.20 -15.30 26.15
N TYR A 103 -6.31 -14.36 26.44
CA TYR A 103 -5.46 -14.41 27.63
C TYR A 103 -5.65 -13.15 28.45
N ASP A 104 -5.84 -13.32 29.77
CA ASP A 104 -5.91 -12.19 30.69
C ASP A 104 -4.48 -11.69 31.05
N GLU A 105 -4.43 -10.66 31.90
CA GLU A 105 -3.17 -10.04 32.38
C GLU A 105 -2.30 -11.01 33.20
N SER A 106 -2.89 -12.08 33.78
CA SER A 106 -2.16 -13.13 34.49
C SER A 106 -1.58 -14.21 33.57
N GLY A 107 -1.96 -14.17 32.28
CA GLY A 107 -1.58 -15.18 31.28
C GLY A 107 -2.51 -16.41 31.27
N LYS A 108 -3.63 -16.38 32.00
CA LYS A 108 -4.60 -17.47 31.97
C LYS A 108 -5.31 -17.52 30.63
N GLU A 109 -5.38 -18.72 30.05
CA GLU A 109 -6.01 -19.00 28.77
C GLU A 109 -7.51 -19.28 28.91
N TYR A 110 -8.29 -18.71 28.00
CA TYR A 110 -9.75 -18.93 27.87
C TYR A 110 -10.07 -19.27 26.42
N LEU A 111 -10.66 -20.45 26.16
CA LEU A 111 -11.21 -20.75 24.84
C LEU A 111 -12.44 -19.90 24.59
N ALA A 112 -12.33 -18.90 23.71
CA ALA A 112 -13.44 -17.99 23.38
C ALA A 112 -14.39 -18.57 22.34
N ARG A 113 -13.86 -19.23 21.30
CA ARG A 113 -14.69 -19.80 20.22
C ARG A 113 -13.97 -20.90 19.45
N THR A 114 -14.75 -21.88 18.99
CA THR A 114 -14.34 -22.90 18.01
C THR A 114 -15.11 -22.67 16.71
N PHE A 115 -14.45 -22.90 15.59
CA PHE A 115 -14.97 -22.75 14.23
C PHE A 115 -14.85 -24.07 13.46
N SER A 116 -15.56 -24.15 12.33
CA SER A 116 -15.39 -25.23 11.36
C SER A 116 -14.66 -24.66 10.14
N PRO A 117 -13.33 -24.86 10.03
CA PRO A 117 -12.52 -24.32 8.95
C PRO A 117 -13.02 -24.76 7.58
N ARG A 118 -13.15 -23.82 6.66
CA ARG A 118 -13.51 -24.09 5.25
C ARG A 118 -13.12 -22.89 4.40
N ALA A 119 -12.69 -23.16 3.18
CA ALA A 119 -12.48 -22.12 2.18
C ALA A 119 -13.78 -21.31 1.95
N THR A 120 -13.64 -20.03 1.76
CA THR A 120 -14.74 -19.11 1.46
C THR A 120 -14.62 -18.60 0.03
N PRO A 121 -15.73 -18.17 -0.61
CA PRO A 121 -15.68 -17.62 -1.97
C PRO A 121 -15.00 -16.25 -2.06
N GLN A 122 -14.88 -15.53 -0.92
CA GLN A 122 -14.17 -14.25 -0.89
C GLN A 122 -12.67 -14.47 -1.00
N GLN A 123 -12.00 -13.60 -1.75
CA GLN A 123 -10.53 -13.59 -1.82
C GLN A 123 -9.88 -13.04 -0.56
N SER A 124 -10.57 -12.11 0.10
CA SER A 124 -10.15 -11.47 1.35
C SER A 124 -11.36 -10.99 2.15
N ARG A 125 -11.21 -10.81 3.47
CA ARG A 125 -12.28 -10.25 4.30
C ARG A 125 -11.76 -9.73 5.64
N MET A 126 -12.52 -8.82 6.26
CA MET A 126 -12.45 -8.55 7.70
C MET A 126 -13.45 -9.46 8.42
N MET A 127 -12.95 -10.41 9.20
CA MET A 127 -13.77 -11.30 10.02
C MET A 127 -13.99 -10.67 11.39
N SER A 128 -15.24 -10.35 11.73
CA SER A 128 -15.62 -9.84 13.06
C SER A 128 -16.22 -10.95 13.93
N ILE A 129 -15.55 -11.26 15.03
CA ILE A 129 -15.99 -12.28 16.00
C ILE A 129 -16.57 -11.55 17.21
N MET A 130 -17.88 -11.42 17.23
CA MET A 130 -18.61 -10.79 18.32
C MET A 130 -18.81 -11.75 19.49
N MET A 131 -18.74 -11.23 20.71
CA MET A 131 -18.94 -12.00 21.94
C MET A 131 -19.55 -11.13 23.04
N GLU A 132 -20.03 -11.73 24.10
CA GLU A 132 -20.35 -11.01 25.33
C GLU A 132 -19.10 -10.37 25.91
N LYS A 133 -19.24 -9.18 26.50
CA LYS A 133 -18.12 -8.45 27.09
C LYS A 133 -17.43 -9.32 28.13
N THR A 134 -16.13 -9.52 27.97
CA THR A 134 -15.36 -10.36 28.91
C THR A 134 -15.38 -9.77 30.32
N ALA A 135 -15.51 -10.64 31.34
CA ALA A 135 -15.43 -10.22 32.73
C ALA A 135 -14.00 -9.84 33.17
N TYR A 136 -13.02 -10.15 32.34
CA TYR A 136 -11.57 -9.91 32.53
C TYR A 136 -11.03 -9.05 31.39
N LYS A 137 -9.90 -8.40 31.63
CA LYS A 137 -9.18 -7.66 30.60
C LYS A 137 -8.32 -8.62 29.79
N VAL A 138 -8.40 -8.52 28.49
CA VAL A 138 -7.62 -9.32 27.53
C VAL A 138 -6.34 -8.62 27.21
N ALA A 139 -5.21 -9.29 27.46
CA ALA A 139 -3.84 -8.81 27.15
C ALA A 139 -3.28 -9.43 25.88
N ALA A 140 -3.77 -10.64 25.50
CA ALA A 140 -3.32 -11.32 24.31
C ALA A 140 -4.42 -12.20 23.70
N VAL A 141 -4.29 -12.50 22.41
CA VAL A 141 -5.10 -13.50 21.71
C VAL A 141 -4.19 -14.56 21.09
N LYS A 142 -4.70 -15.81 20.99
CA LYS A 142 -4.07 -16.86 20.19
C LYS A 142 -5.09 -17.34 19.17
N LEU A 143 -4.64 -17.43 17.93
CA LEU A 143 -5.40 -17.95 16.80
C LEU A 143 -4.78 -19.28 16.37
N GLU A 144 -5.63 -20.27 16.13
CA GLU A 144 -5.23 -21.55 15.56
C GLU A 144 -5.96 -21.72 14.22
N PHE A 145 -5.20 -21.99 13.17
CA PHE A 145 -5.69 -22.16 11.82
C PHE A 145 -5.51 -23.60 11.36
N ASP A 146 -6.51 -24.12 10.65
CA ASP A 146 -6.40 -25.36 9.89
C ASP A 146 -6.21 -25.05 8.40
N GLY A 147 -4.96 -25.03 7.96
CA GLY A 147 -4.62 -24.80 6.56
C GLY A 147 -5.02 -25.96 5.65
N ALA A 148 -5.26 -27.18 6.18
CA ALA A 148 -5.71 -28.33 5.36
C ALA A 148 -7.11 -28.07 4.77
N ALA A 149 -7.92 -27.25 5.42
CA ALA A 149 -9.26 -26.85 4.93
C ALA A 149 -9.22 -25.81 3.80
N LEU A 150 -8.05 -25.27 3.46
CA LEU A 150 -7.86 -24.21 2.47
C LEU A 150 -7.21 -24.74 1.18
N PRO A 151 -7.41 -24.06 0.03
CA PRO A 151 -6.86 -24.53 -1.25
C PRO A 151 -5.33 -24.50 -1.30
N ASP A 152 -4.71 -23.47 -0.68
CA ASP A 152 -3.27 -23.20 -0.70
C ASP A 152 -2.87 -22.38 0.52
N TYR A 153 -1.78 -21.61 0.45
CA TYR A 153 -1.37 -20.66 1.49
C TYR A 153 -2.52 -19.74 1.89
N PHE A 154 -2.55 -19.37 3.15
CA PHE A 154 -3.42 -18.28 3.63
C PHE A 154 -2.55 -17.15 4.19
N SER A 155 -3.12 -15.95 4.28
CA SER A 155 -2.40 -14.81 4.85
C SER A 155 -3.30 -13.97 5.75
N ILE A 156 -2.74 -13.52 6.87
CA ILE A 156 -3.39 -12.65 7.85
C ILE A 156 -2.65 -11.33 7.90
N ASP A 157 -3.39 -10.25 7.59
CA ASP A 157 -2.88 -8.89 7.50
C ASP A 157 -2.84 -8.18 8.87
N ALA A 158 -3.88 -8.35 9.69
CA ALA A 158 -3.95 -7.71 11.00
C ALA A 158 -4.94 -8.40 11.95
N VAL A 159 -4.78 -8.17 13.25
CA VAL A 159 -5.71 -8.61 14.30
C VAL A 159 -5.97 -7.48 15.28
N ALA A 160 -7.24 -7.26 15.64
CA ALA A 160 -7.65 -6.28 16.63
C ALA A 160 -8.53 -6.87 17.71
N ILE A 161 -8.54 -6.21 18.87
CA ILE A 161 -9.56 -6.37 19.93
C ILE A 161 -10.30 -5.06 20.10
N ALA A 162 -11.58 -5.15 20.48
CA ALA A 162 -12.39 -3.97 20.76
C ALA A 162 -13.43 -4.23 21.88
N ASP A 163 -13.79 -3.14 22.55
CA ASP A 163 -14.81 -3.14 23.60
C ASP A 163 -16.23 -2.85 23.09
N VAL A 164 -16.42 -2.91 21.78
CA VAL A 164 -17.67 -2.60 21.08
C VAL A 164 -18.17 -3.81 20.28
N ASN A 165 -19.48 -3.85 20.04
CA ASN A 165 -20.16 -4.95 19.36
C ASN A 165 -20.64 -4.60 17.93
N PHE A 166 -19.97 -3.71 17.25
CA PHE A 166 -20.22 -3.45 15.83
C PHE A 166 -18.93 -3.64 15.02
N PRO A 167 -19.02 -4.08 13.74
CA PRO A 167 -17.88 -4.49 12.96
C PRO A 167 -16.85 -3.38 12.79
N ILE A 168 -15.57 -3.73 12.97
CA ILE A 168 -14.45 -2.88 12.58
C ILE A 168 -14.33 -2.95 11.06
N ILE A 169 -14.43 -1.79 10.41
CA ILE A 169 -14.26 -1.65 8.96
C ILE A 169 -12.83 -1.16 8.72
N PRO A 170 -12.01 -1.89 7.93
CA PRO A 170 -10.70 -1.41 7.57
C PRO A 170 -10.84 -0.14 6.73
N THR A 171 -10.29 0.97 7.24
CA THR A 171 -10.29 2.23 6.52
C THR A 171 -8.91 2.49 5.95
N VAL A 172 -8.83 2.77 4.65
CA VAL A 172 -7.64 3.33 4.05
C VAL A 172 -7.50 4.77 4.56
N SER A 173 -6.36 5.12 5.13
CA SER A 173 -6.07 6.50 5.50
C SER A 173 -5.92 7.32 4.21
N THR A 174 -7.02 7.94 3.76
CA THR A 174 -6.98 8.90 2.66
C THR A 174 -6.78 10.30 3.23
N PRO A 175 -6.01 11.18 2.57
CA PRO A 175 -5.96 12.60 2.92
C PRO A 175 -7.38 13.18 2.98
N GLU A 176 -7.69 14.04 3.97
CA GLU A 176 -9.04 14.63 4.14
C GLU A 176 -9.59 15.31 2.86
N LEU A 177 -8.69 15.90 2.06
CA LEU A 177 -9.00 16.49 0.75
C LEU A 177 -9.53 15.48 -0.28
N LEU A 178 -9.27 14.18 -0.07
CA LEU A 178 -9.68 13.09 -0.98
C LEU A 178 -10.90 12.31 -0.44
N ALA A 179 -11.35 12.59 0.78
CA ALA A 179 -12.40 11.83 1.44
C ALA A 179 -13.82 12.11 0.88
N SER A 180 -14.02 13.18 0.11
CA SER A 180 -15.34 13.55 -0.42
C SER A 180 -15.33 13.66 -1.94
N GLY A 181 -15.95 12.68 -2.61
CA GLY A 181 -16.38 12.86 -4.00
C GLY A 181 -15.30 12.72 -5.07
N ILE A 182 -14.34 11.80 -4.92
CA ILE A 182 -13.45 11.46 -6.04
C ILE A 182 -14.28 10.80 -7.13
N LEU A 183 -14.35 11.46 -8.27
CA LEU A 183 -14.87 10.88 -9.49
C LEU A 183 -13.73 10.15 -10.20
N VAL A 184 -13.88 8.84 -10.40
CA VAL A 184 -12.95 8.05 -11.18
C VAL A 184 -13.47 7.95 -12.61
N GLU A 185 -12.74 8.54 -13.55
CA GLU A 185 -13.06 8.49 -14.96
C GLU A 185 -11.99 7.67 -15.70
N LYS A 186 -12.44 6.77 -16.55
CA LYS A 186 -11.55 6.06 -17.48
C LYS A 186 -11.20 7.00 -18.63
N LEU A 187 -9.91 7.17 -18.90
CA LEU A 187 -9.46 7.89 -20.09
C LEU A 187 -9.91 7.14 -21.35
N ASP A 188 -10.12 7.89 -22.43
CA ASP A 188 -10.58 7.36 -23.70
C ASP A 188 -9.49 6.55 -24.44
N GLU A 189 -9.83 6.05 -25.61
CA GLU A 189 -8.97 5.23 -26.47
C GLU A 189 -7.74 5.97 -27.03
N LYS A 190 -7.69 7.28 -26.91
CA LYS A 190 -6.50 8.06 -27.31
C LYS A 190 -5.32 7.82 -26.37
N VAL A 191 -5.60 7.51 -25.12
CA VAL A 191 -4.60 7.18 -24.09
C VAL A 191 -4.58 5.70 -23.82
N ASN A 192 -5.75 5.10 -23.52
CA ASN A 192 -5.86 3.67 -23.25
C ASN A 192 -5.94 2.88 -24.57
N SER A 193 -5.11 1.87 -24.69
CA SER A 193 -5.12 0.95 -25.84
C SER A 193 -5.62 -0.45 -25.43
N GLU A 194 -5.55 -1.39 -26.30
CA GLU A 194 -5.74 -2.83 -25.99
C GLU A 194 -4.52 -3.46 -25.31
N TYR A 195 -3.40 -2.72 -25.25
CA TYR A 195 -2.16 -3.12 -24.59
C TYR A 195 -2.13 -2.61 -23.13
N LYS A 196 -1.03 -2.86 -22.42
CA LYS A 196 -0.90 -2.45 -21.02
C LYS A 196 -0.26 -1.08 -20.95
N GLU A 197 -0.97 -0.11 -20.39
CA GLU A 197 -0.43 1.17 -19.94
C GLU A 197 0.04 1.03 -18.49
N LEU A 198 1.28 1.41 -18.23
CA LEU A 198 1.97 1.28 -16.95
C LEU A 198 2.55 2.62 -16.51
N ASN A 199 2.77 2.77 -15.20
CA ASN A 199 3.50 3.90 -14.61
C ASN A 199 3.01 5.28 -15.07
N PRO A 200 1.69 5.61 -14.98
CA PRO A 200 1.20 6.91 -15.39
C PRO A 200 1.76 8.03 -14.50
N LEU A 201 2.26 9.07 -15.12
CA LEU A 201 2.86 10.23 -14.45
C LEU A 201 2.41 11.52 -15.10
N LEU A 202 1.67 12.33 -14.35
CA LEU A 202 1.20 13.64 -14.81
C LEU A 202 2.26 14.70 -14.56
N SER A 203 2.49 15.58 -15.55
CA SER A 203 3.33 16.77 -15.35
C SER A 203 2.74 17.68 -14.28
N PRO A 204 3.56 18.41 -13.50
CA PRO A 204 3.08 19.24 -12.39
C PRO A 204 2.07 20.32 -12.78
N ASP A 205 2.05 20.74 -14.05
CA ASP A 205 1.07 21.67 -14.60
C ASP A 205 -0.22 20.99 -15.12
N GLY A 206 -0.27 19.64 -15.03
CA GLY A 206 -1.41 18.85 -15.45
C GLY A 206 -1.61 18.72 -16.96
N LYS A 207 -0.63 19.13 -17.79
CA LYS A 207 -0.80 19.23 -19.25
C LYS A 207 -0.21 18.08 -20.05
N VAL A 208 0.69 17.31 -19.48
CA VAL A 208 1.32 16.16 -20.16
C VAL A 208 1.22 14.93 -19.26
N LEU A 209 0.67 13.88 -19.82
CA LEU A 209 0.64 12.55 -19.19
C LEU A 209 1.70 11.68 -19.83
N TYR A 210 2.68 11.25 -19.05
CA TYR A 210 3.68 10.26 -19.44
C TYR A 210 3.25 8.89 -18.90
N PHE A 211 3.53 7.83 -19.64
CA PHE A 211 3.29 6.45 -19.23
C PHE A 211 4.13 5.50 -20.07
N SER A 212 4.22 4.23 -19.66
CA SER A 212 4.85 3.20 -20.48
C SER A 212 3.79 2.34 -21.15
N ARG A 213 4.04 1.87 -22.38
CA ARG A 213 3.25 0.80 -23.02
C ARG A 213 4.07 -0.46 -23.14
N SER A 214 3.45 -1.57 -22.76
CA SER A 214 4.05 -2.89 -22.86
C SER A 214 3.57 -3.61 -24.10
N ASN A 215 4.51 -4.21 -24.84
CA ASN A 215 4.21 -5.07 -26.00
C ASN A 215 3.40 -4.40 -27.13
N HIS A 216 3.50 -3.08 -27.26
CA HIS A 216 2.82 -2.34 -28.31
C HIS A 216 3.58 -2.45 -29.64
N PRO A 217 2.90 -2.64 -30.81
CA PRO A 217 3.57 -2.78 -32.11
C PRO A 217 4.46 -1.61 -32.50
N GLU A 218 4.13 -0.39 -32.03
CA GLU A 218 4.90 0.83 -32.29
C GLU A 218 5.98 1.11 -31.23
N ASN A 219 6.21 0.17 -30.30
CA ASN A 219 7.40 0.24 -29.45
C ASN A 219 8.66 0.02 -30.29
N VAL A 220 9.80 0.55 -29.86
CA VAL A 220 11.07 0.46 -30.60
C VAL A 220 11.49 -1.00 -30.81
N GLY A 221 11.28 -1.85 -29.81
CA GLY A 221 11.47 -3.32 -29.90
C GLY A 221 10.24 -4.08 -30.42
N GLY A 222 9.18 -3.39 -30.83
CA GLY A 222 7.94 -3.97 -31.29
C GLY A 222 7.17 -4.71 -30.20
N VAL A 223 6.39 -5.73 -30.60
CA VAL A 223 5.52 -6.52 -29.68
C VAL A 223 6.28 -7.32 -28.62
N ASN A 224 7.59 -7.47 -28.77
CA ASN A 224 8.45 -8.13 -27.77
C ASN A 224 9.02 -7.17 -26.75
N ASP A 225 8.88 -5.88 -26.98
CA ASP A 225 9.36 -4.84 -26.07
C ASP A 225 8.46 -4.72 -24.86
N LYS A 226 9.09 -4.76 -23.69
CA LYS A 226 8.35 -4.76 -22.43
C LYS A 226 7.81 -3.39 -22.07
N GLU A 227 8.53 -2.32 -22.35
CA GLU A 227 8.13 -0.97 -21.92
C GLU A 227 8.82 0.13 -22.73
N ASP A 228 8.06 0.87 -23.52
CA ASP A 228 8.45 2.15 -24.12
C ASP A 228 7.76 3.31 -23.44
N ILE A 229 8.41 4.47 -23.37
CA ILE A 229 7.83 5.72 -22.88
C ILE A 229 6.93 6.31 -23.95
N TRP A 230 5.69 6.57 -23.56
CA TRP A 230 4.67 7.26 -24.34
C TRP A 230 4.20 8.51 -23.60
N TYR A 231 3.59 9.45 -24.32
CA TYR A 231 2.99 10.63 -23.72
C TYR A 231 1.74 11.07 -24.47
N SER A 232 0.86 11.79 -23.77
CA SER A 232 -0.29 12.48 -24.33
C SER A 232 -0.34 13.89 -23.75
N GLU A 233 -0.83 14.85 -24.53
CA GLU A 233 -0.95 16.25 -24.15
C GLU A 233 -2.42 16.62 -23.94
N LEU A 234 -2.70 17.42 -22.94
CA LEU A 234 -4.03 17.94 -22.68
C LEU A 234 -4.29 19.10 -23.65
N GLY A 235 -5.26 18.93 -24.54
CA GLY A 235 -5.67 19.95 -25.49
C GLY A 235 -6.41 21.13 -24.85
N PRO A 236 -6.58 22.24 -25.57
CA PRO A 236 -7.31 23.39 -25.06
C PRO A 236 -8.82 23.14 -24.84
N ASP A 237 -9.33 22.03 -25.40
CA ASP A 237 -10.69 21.55 -25.21
C ASP A 237 -10.84 20.66 -23.95
N GLY A 238 -9.77 20.52 -23.15
CA GLY A 238 -9.74 19.67 -21.96
C GLY A 238 -9.67 18.18 -22.27
N LYS A 239 -9.37 17.78 -23.51
CA LYS A 239 -9.25 16.37 -23.90
C LYS A 239 -7.80 16.00 -24.18
N TRP A 240 -7.46 14.75 -23.88
CA TRP A 240 -6.15 14.21 -24.19
C TRP A 240 -5.99 13.98 -25.69
N THR A 241 -4.80 14.26 -26.21
CA THR A 241 -4.43 13.94 -27.60
C THR A 241 -4.18 12.43 -27.75
N ILE A 242 -4.14 11.96 -28.99
CA ILE A 242 -3.66 10.59 -29.27
C ILE A 242 -2.23 10.45 -28.72
N ALA A 243 -2.02 9.40 -27.92
CA ALA A 243 -0.72 9.13 -27.32
C ALA A 243 0.34 8.89 -28.40
N LYS A 244 1.55 9.37 -28.14
CA LYS A 244 2.71 9.29 -29.03
C LYS A 244 3.87 8.58 -28.31
N ASN A 245 4.56 7.69 -29.01
CA ASN A 245 5.83 7.14 -28.56
C ASN A 245 6.89 8.26 -28.53
N MET A 246 7.71 8.32 -27.46
CA MET A 246 8.77 9.34 -27.35
C MET A 246 9.93 9.14 -28.33
N GLY A 247 9.94 8.02 -29.04
CA GLY A 247 10.90 7.71 -30.10
C GLY A 247 12.24 7.14 -29.63
N PRO A 248 13.12 6.80 -30.57
CA PRO A 248 14.35 6.03 -30.29
C PRO A 248 15.43 6.82 -29.54
N GLU A 249 15.25 8.12 -29.31
CA GLU A 249 16.14 8.88 -28.43
C GLU A 249 15.93 8.52 -26.95
N PHE A 250 14.70 8.08 -26.60
CA PHE A 250 14.30 7.70 -25.25
C PHE A 250 14.08 6.21 -25.10
N ASN A 251 13.62 5.56 -26.15
CA ASN A 251 13.17 4.19 -26.15
C ASN A 251 14.13 3.28 -26.90
N ASN A 252 14.29 2.06 -26.41
CA ASN A 252 15.10 1.02 -27.04
C ASN A 252 14.50 -0.35 -26.66
N GLU A 253 15.11 -1.46 -27.05
CA GLU A 253 14.63 -2.83 -26.80
C GLU A 253 14.58 -3.24 -25.30
N PHE A 254 15.02 -2.37 -24.37
CA PHE A 254 14.99 -2.59 -22.94
C PHE A 254 13.82 -1.78 -22.31
N PRO A 255 13.39 -2.12 -21.07
CA PRO A 255 12.35 -1.36 -20.39
C PRO A 255 12.72 0.11 -20.22
N ASN A 256 11.87 1.00 -20.75
CA ASN A 256 12.02 2.45 -20.66
C ASN A 256 10.79 3.07 -19.97
N PHE A 257 11.02 3.86 -18.93
CA PHE A 257 9.95 4.50 -18.15
C PHE A 257 10.39 5.80 -17.51
N VAL A 258 9.42 6.63 -17.14
CA VAL A 258 9.63 7.89 -16.43
C VAL A 258 9.34 7.70 -14.96
N ASN A 259 10.29 8.06 -14.09
CA ASN A 259 10.13 8.05 -12.63
C ASN A 259 9.60 9.37 -12.08
N ALA A 260 10.00 10.49 -12.65
CA ALA A 260 9.55 11.81 -12.21
C ALA A 260 9.66 12.84 -13.34
N VAL A 261 8.80 13.86 -13.24
CA VAL A 261 8.85 15.05 -14.08
C VAL A 261 8.85 16.30 -13.20
N SER A 262 9.76 17.22 -13.46
CA SER A 262 9.84 18.47 -12.70
C SER A 262 8.80 19.49 -13.19
N SER A 263 8.46 20.46 -12.32
CA SER A 263 7.84 21.69 -12.79
C SER A 263 8.74 22.39 -13.81
N ALA A 264 8.15 23.16 -14.70
CA ALA A 264 8.92 24.07 -15.54
C ALA A 264 9.73 25.05 -14.67
N THR A 265 10.85 25.53 -15.20
CA THR A 265 11.58 26.63 -14.59
C THR A 265 10.69 27.87 -14.55
N PRO A 266 10.95 28.89 -13.67
CA PRO A 266 10.13 30.09 -13.57
C PRO A 266 9.94 30.85 -14.90
N ASP A 267 10.89 30.74 -15.81
CA ASP A 267 10.81 31.31 -17.16
C ASP A 267 10.07 30.39 -18.16
N GLY A 268 9.57 29.23 -17.69
CA GLY A 268 8.85 28.25 -18.50
C GLY A 268 9.68 27.48 -19.53
N ARG A 269 11.00 27.67 -19.55
CA ARG A 269 11.88 27.19 -20.64
C ARG A 269 12.42 25.78 -20.45
N SER A 270 12.41 25.26 -19.23
CA SER A 270 13.05 23.95 -18.94
C SER A 270 12.16 23.05 -18.09
N VAL A 271 12.03 21.80 -18.54
CA VAL A 271 11.41 20.68 -17.80
C VAL A 271 12.44 19.55 -17.74
N LEU A 272 12.52 18.89 -16.59
CA LEU A 272 13.43 17.76 -16.36
C LEU A 272 12.63 16.47 -16.22
N LEU A 273 13.01 15.41 -16.93
CA LEU A 273 12.57 14.04 -16.69
C LEU A 273 13.65 13.27 -15.93
N ILE A 274 13.22 12.53 -14.92
CA ILE A 274 13.98 11.46 -14.29
C ILE A 274 13.52 10.15 -14.91
N LEU A 275 14.42 9.47 -15.60
CA LEU A 275 14.14 8.25 -16.33
C LEU A 275 14.62 7.04 -15.51
N GLY A 276 13.88 5.94 -15.56
CA GLY A 276 14.35 4.67 -15.05
C GLY A 276 15.51 4.13 -15.87
N ASN A 277 16.40 3.39 -15.21
CA ASN A 277 17.61 2.82 -15.73
C ASN A 277 18.69 3.86 -16.15
N GLN A 278 19.91 3.39 -16.31
CA GLN A 278 21.02 4.19 -16.85
C GLN A 278 21.20 3.91 -18.34
N TYR A 279 21.06 4.95 -19.15
CA TYR A 279 21.33 4.93 -20.58
C TYR A 279 22.82 4.98 -20.80
N LYS A 280 23.39 3.94 -21.41
CA LYS A 280 24.82 3.84 -21.75
C LYS A 280 25.06 4.18 -23.22
N GLU A 281 26.23 4.74 -23.54
CA GLU A 281 26.61 5.16 -24.91
C GLU A 281 26.52 4.03 -25.94
N ASN A 282 26.67 2.78 -25.50
CA ASN A 282 26.58 1.59 -26.38
C ASN A 282 25.11 1.07 -26.53
N GLY A 283 24.10 1.85 -26.12
CA GLY A 283 22.68 1.49 -26.19
C GLY A 283 22.23 0.49 -25.12
N LYS A 284 23.11 0.01 -24.25
CA LYS A 284 22.74 -0.88 -23.14
C LYS A 284 22.09 -0.08 -22.01
N MET A 285 21.21 -0.77 -21.30
CA MET A 285 20.59 -0.27 -20.08
C MET A 285 21.10 -1.06 -18.90
N ILE A 286 21.35 -0.37 -17.78
CA ILE A 286 21.67 -1.00 -16.50
C ILE A 286 20.82 -0.36 -15.39
N ALA A 287 20.73 -1.03 -14.25
CA ALA A 287 20.04 -0.49 -13.08
C ALA A 287 20.58 0.89 -12.70
N GLY A 288 19.68 1.78 -12.28
CA GLY A 288 19.97 3.14 -11.87
C GLY A 288 19.01 4.16 -12.46
N VAL A 289 19.51 5.36 -12.71
CA VAL A 289 18.67 6.50 -13.11
C VAL A 289 19.38 7.37 -14.15
N SER A 290 18.59 7.95 -15.04
CA SER A 290 19.06 8.91 -16.04
C SER A 290 18.20 10.18 -16.03
N VAL A 291 18.70 11.23 -16.64
CA VAL A 291 18.01 12.51 -16.77
C VAL A 291 17.96 12.96 -18.22
N SER A 292 16.86 13.60 -18.59
CA SER A 292 16.74 14.36 -19.83
C SER A 292 16.11 15.72 -19.55
N ASN A 293 16.61 16.75 -20.23
CA ASN A 293 16.08 18.12 -20.11
C ASN A 293 15.35 18.51 -21.40
N ASN A 294 14.15 19.02 -21.25
CA ASN A 294 13.50 19.79 -22.31
C ASN A 294 13.86 21.26 -22.16
N ILE A 295 14.51 21.83 -23.14
CA ILE A 295 14.83 23.25 -23.18
C ILE A 295 14.21 23.87 -24.43
N ASN A 296 13.30 24.81 -24.24
CA ASN A 296 12.56 25.47 -25.33
C ASN A 296 11.86 24.46 -26.29
N GLY A 297 11.26 23.41 -25.76
CA GLY A 297 10.54 22.38 -26.52
C GLY A 297 11.45 21.27 -27.12
N LYS A 298 12.75 21.33 -26.91
CA LYS A 298 13.69 20.32 -27.41
C LYS A 298 14.26 19.49 -26.27
N TRP A 299 14.09 18.18 -26.34
CA TRP A 299 14.67 17.23 -25.39
C TRP A 299 16.16 17.00 -25.66
N SER A 300 16.92 16.87 -24.60
CA SER A 300 18.29 16.36 -24.67
C SER A 300 18.28 14.82 -24.69
N ALA A 301 19.29 14.19 -25.26
CA ALA A 301 19.49 12.77 -25.08
C ALA A 301 19.61 12.42 -23.58
N PRO A 302 19.05 11.28 -23.13
CA PRO A 302 19.19 10.82 -21.75
C PRO A 302 20.65 10.67 -21.33
N LYS A 303 20.97 11.16 -20.12
CA LYS A 303 22.29 11.02 -19.51
C LYS A 303 22.19 10.32 -18.18
N SER A 304 23.06 9.33 -17.94
CA SER A 304 23.15 8.65 -16.65
C SER A 304 23.37 9.66 -15.51
N LEU A 305 22.57 9.57 -14.47
CA LEU A 305 22.76 10.34 -13.24
C LEU A 305 23.53 9.47 -12.24
N LYS A 306 24.72 9.93 -11.85
CA LYS A 306 25.44 9.31 -10.75
C LYS A 306 24.96 9.89 -9.44
N ILE A 307 24.46 9.03 -8.57
CA ILE A 307 24.09 9.37 -7.18
C ILE A 307 25.22 8.82 -6.31
N GLU A 308 25.88 9.70 -5.57
CA GLU A 308 26.90 9.28 -4.62
C GLU A 308 26.25 8.68 -3.37
N ASP A 309 26.84 7.61 -2.86
CA ASP A 309 26.40 6.92 -1.63
C ASP A 309 24.94 6.42 -1.66
N ASP A 310 24.39 6.08 -2.82
CA ASP A 310 23.05 5.50 -2.92
C ASP A 310 22.98 4.09 -2.32
N TYR A 311 24.08 3.32 -2.39
CA TYR A 311 24.23 1.96 -1.84
C TYR A 311 23.03 1.05 -2.10
N ASN A 312 22.37 1.19 -3.26
CA ASN A 312 21.23 0.37 -3.61
C ASN A 312 21.68 -1.02 -4.09
N PHE A 313 21.19 -2.07 -3.43
CA PHE A 313 21.48 -3.46 -3.79
C PHE A 313 20.45 -4.05 -4.78
N ASN A 314 19.30 -3.40 -4.96
CA ASN A 314 18.26 -3.88 -5.85
C ASN A 314 18.43 -3.32 -7.26
N GLU A 315 18.16 -4.14 -8.27
CA GLU A 315 18.09 -3.68 -9.66
C GLU A 315 16.93 -2.69 -9.91
N LYS A 316 15.94 -2.65 -9.02
CA LYS A 316 14.79 -1.77 -9.10
C LYS A 316 14.83 -0.74 -7.98
N ALA A 317 14.69 0.51 -8.34
CA ALA A 317 14.51 1.60 -7.41
C ALA A 317 13.51 2.61 -7.98
N ASN A 318 12.74 3.26 -7.10
CA ASN A 318 11.86 4.34 -7.51
C ASN A 318 12.47 5.67 -7.10
N TYR A 319 12.31 6.66 -7.96
CA TYR A 319 12.86 7.99 -7.76
C TYR A 319 11.75 9.02 -7.90
N PHE A 320 11.69 9.99 -7.00
CA PHE A 320 10.77 11.10 -7.06
C PHE A 320 11.53 12.42 -6.88
N LEU A 321 11.44 13.29 -7.89
CA LEU A 321 12.04 14.62 -7.83
C LEU A 321 11.01 15.62 -7.32
N THR A 322 11.37 16.39 -6.28
CA THR A 322 10.53 17.48 -5.81
C THR A 322 10.36 18.55 -6.90
N ASN A 323 9.20 19.24 -6.92
CA ASN A 323 8.92 20.30 -7.88
C ASN A 323 9.96 21.43 -7.87
N THR A 324 10.60 21.65 -6.72
CA THR A 324 11.69 22.64 -6.58
C THR A 324 13.02 22.17 -7.15
N ARG A 325 13.14 20.91 -7.58
CA ARG A 325 14.37 20.24 -8.02
C ARG A 325 15.50 20.21 -6.99
N LYS A 326 15.18 20.48 -5.70
CA LYS A 326 16.18 20.55 -4.62
C LYS A 326 16.36 19.24 -3.85
N ALA A 327 15.42 18.30 -3.99
CA ALA A 327 15.47 17.02 -3.32
C ALA A 327 15.02 15.91 -4.28
N LEU A 328 15.76 14.80 -4.26
CA LEU A 328 15.41 13.54 -4.90
C LEU A 328 15.11 12.53 -3.79
N LEU A 329 13.86 12.06 -3.75
CA LEU A 329 13.46 10.96 -2.86
C LEU A 329 13.73 9.66 -3.58
N MET A 330 14.28 8.68 -2.88
CA MET A 330 14.63 7.38 -3.43
C MET A 330 14.06 6.28 -2.55
N SER A 331 13.44 5.28 -3.18
CA SER A 331 13.13 4.00 -2.55
C SER A 331 14.18 3.00 -3.01
N VAL A 332 15.12 2.68 -2.13
CA VAL A 332 16.28 1.82 -2.43
C VAL A 332 16.37 0.71 -1.39
N GLU A 333 16.96 -0.41 -1.77
CA GLU A 333 17.28 -1.49 -0.85
C GLU A 333 18.74 -1.37 -0.42
N ARG A 334 18.97 -1.35 0.89
CA ARG A 334 20.29 -1.30 1.52
C ARG A 334 20.48 -2.50 2.44
N GLU A 335 21.71 -2.74 2.86
CA GLU A 335 22.06 -3.82 3.78
C GLU A 335 21.26 -3.77 5.10
N ASP A 336 20.91 -2.57 5.56
CA ASP A 336 20.12 -2.30 6.76
C ASP A 336 18.61 -2.07 6.49
N SER A 337 18.13 -2.31 5.27
CA SER A 337 16.70 -2.18 4.94
C SER A 337 15.88 -3.25 5.64
N GLN A 338 14.73 -2.83 6.22
CA GLN A 338 13.75 -3.68 6.90
C GLN A 338 12.55 -3.96 6.02
#